data_77231427cc81134efdd59c845b2e53b2
#
_entry.id   77231427cc81134efdd59c845b2e53b2
#
_cell.length_a   1.000
_cell.length_b   1.000
_cell.length_c   1.000
_cell.angle_alpha   90.00
_cell.angle_beta   90.00
_cell.angle_gamma   90.00
#
_symmetry.space_group_name_H-M   'P 1'
#
loop_
_entity.id
_entity.type
_entity.pdbx_description
1 polymer ?
#
loop_
_entity_poly.entity_id
_entity_poly.type
_entity_poly.pdbx_seq_one_letter_code
_entity_poly.pdbx_strand_id
1 'polypeptide(L)'
;MAISQEISYRLERLILDGGLAPEQKIPSERQLATRLGVSRAVIREALHELQGRGVIETRHGKGSFVASMVPGADELGEQSPLMHLFEGHPRTLFDLLEVREQLEGQAAYLAAQRATRLDRHRITKAFRALEDTDPLSNARLDHGFHLAIVEASHNPVLVHVLNSLKNMMLLTVQASVANLNP
;
A
#
# COMPACT_ATOMS: atom_id res chain seq x y z
N MET A 1 -0.54 11.51 29.49
CA MET A 1 -0.44 11.44 28.00
C MET A 1 -1.30 12.56 27.44
N ALA A 2 -0.78 13.37 26.53
CA ALA A 2 -1.59 14.45 25.93
C ALA A 2 -2.68 13.82 25.03
N ILE A 3 -3.82 14.49 24.93
CA ILE A 3 -4.94 13.98 24.10
C ILE A 3 -4.51 13.79 22.64
N SER A 4 -3.65 14.67 22.12
CA SER A 4 -3.07 14.55 20.77
C SER A 4 -2.25 13.27 20.58
N GLN A 5 -1.46 12.88 21.57
CA GLN A 5 -0.68 11.64 21.54
C GLN A 5 -1.58 10.39 21.56
N GLU A 6 -2.66 10.40 22.31
CA GLU A 6 -3.63 9.32 22.29
C GLU A 6 -4.30 9.20 20.92
N ILE A 7 -4.68 10.32 20.30
CA ILE A 7 -5.25 10.34 18.95
C ILE A 7 -4.23 9.88 17.90
N SER A 8 -2.97 10.33 18.00
CA SER A 8 -1.87 9.88 17.15
C SER A 8 -1.72 8.36 17.21
N TYR A 9 -1.66 7.79 18.42
CA TYR A 9 -1.57 6.35 18.61
C TYR A 9 -2.77 5.59 18.05
N ARG A 10 -3.99 6.09 18.23
CA ARG A 10 -5.21 5.46 17.68
C ARG A 10 -5.25 5.49 16.17
N LEU A 11 -4.83 6.57 15.54
CA LEU A 11 -4.73 6.68 14.07
C LEU A 11 -3.64 5.76 13.52
N GLU A 12 -2.49 5.71 14.18
CA GLU A 12 -1.41 4.78 13.82
C GLU A 12 -1.86 3.31 13.90
N ARG A 13 -2.54 2.94 14.98
CA ARG A 13 -3.12 1.60 15.11
C ARG A 13 -4.10 1.30 13.99
N LEU A 14 -4.97 2.24 13.62
CA LEU A 14 -5.92 2.05 12.53
C LEU A 14 -5.21 1.82 11.19
N ILE A 15 -4.07 2.48 10.95
CA ILE A 15 -3.22 2.27 9.78
C ILE A 15 -2.56 0.89 9.84
N LEU A 16 -1.94 0.55 10.97
CA LEU A 16 -1.25 -0.71 11.17
C LEU A 16 -2.19 -1.93 11.12
N ASP A 17 -3.41 -1.78 11.64
CA ASP A 17 -4.44 -2.82 11.62
C ASP A 17 -5.12 -2.96 10.23
N GLY A 18 -4.62 -2.25 9.21
CA GLY A 18 -5.10 -2.33 7.82
C GLY A 18 -6.42 -1.60 7.56
N GLY A 19 -6.88 -0.77 8.49
CA GLY A 19 -8.08 0.07 8.31
C GLY A 19 -7.89 1.20 7.30
N LEU A 20 -6.63 1.55 7.00
CA LEU A 20 -6.22 2.46 5.94
C LEU A 20 -5.03 1.85 5.19
N ALA A 21 -5.17 1.70 3.88
CA ALA A 21 -4.10 1.16 3.03
C ALA A 21 -2.99 2.21 2.78
N PRO A 22 -1.77 1.77 2.40
CA PRO A 22 -0.73 2.67 1.90
C PRO A 22 -1.26 3.56 0.78
N GLU A 23 -0.82 4.81 0.76
CA GLU A 23 -1.25 5.84 -0.18
C GLU A 23 -2.75 6.20 -0.13
N GLN A 24 -3.49 5.57 0.75
CA GLN A 24 -4.89 5.94 0.96
C GLN A 24 -5.00 7.31 1.62
N LYS A 25 -5.93 8.12 1.10
CA LYS A 25 -6.22 9.42 1.65
C LYS A 25 -6.84 9.32 3.04
N ILE A 26 -6.26 10.02 3.99
CA ILE A 26 -6.78 10.14 5.35
C ILE A 26 -7.99 11.10 5.36
N PRO A 27 -9.05 10.81 6.12
CA PRO A 27 -10.15 11.74 6.28
C PRO A 27 -9.68 13.13 6.74
N SER A 28 -10.33 14.18 6.27
CA SER A 28 -9.95 15.56 6.62
C SER A 28 -9.97 15.83 8.13
N GLU A 29 -9.17 16.80 8.59
CA GLU A 29 -9.16 17.23 10.01
C GLU A 29 -10.58 17.42 10.56
N ARG A 30 -11.50 18.02 9.78
CA ARG A 30 -12.88 18.24 10.17
C ARG A 30 -13.62 16.91 10.39
N GLN A 31 -13.45 15.96 9.46
CA GLN A 31 -14.10 14.64 9.57
C GLN A 31 -13.55 13.85 10.75
N LEU A 32 -12.23 13.87 10.96
CA LEU A 32 -11.60 13.22 12.12
C LEU A 32 -12.04 13.84 13.43
N ALA A 33 -12.06 15.17 13.53
CA ALA A 33 -12.51 15.89 14.70
C ALA A 33 -13.94 15.51 15.10
N THR A 34 -14.85 15.47 14.11
CA THR A 34 -16.25 15.05 14.33
C THR A 34 -16.35 13.58 14.76
N ARG A 35 -15.61 12.67 14.12
CA ARG A 35 -15.68 11.22 14.41
C ARG A 35 -15.07 10.86 15.76
N LEU A 36 -14.01 11.55 16.17
CA LEU A 36 -13.26 11.26 17.39
C LEU A 36 -13.71 12.13 18.58
N GLY A 37 -14.60 13.09 18.36
CA GLY A 37 -15.13 13.96 19.41
C GLY A 37 -14.10 14.92 20.02
N VAL A 38 -13.09 15.33 19.24
CA VAL A 38 -12.02 16.23 19.69
C VAL A 38 -11.93 17.48 18.84
N SER A 39 -11.17 18.49 19.29
CA SER A 39 -10.99 19.72 18.54
C SER A 39 -10.11 19.50 17.29
N ARG A 40 -10.30 20.34 16.26
CA ARG A 40 -9.45 20.31 15.06
C ARG A 40 -7.98 20.59 15.36
N ALA A 41 -7.68 21.37 16.40
CA ALA A 41 -6.31 21.63 16.84
C ALA A 41 -5.62 20.35 17.33
N VAL A 42 -6.31 19.52 18.12
CA VAL A 42 -5.82 18.22 18.58
C VAL A 42 -5.57 17.26 17.40
N ILE A 43 -6.49 17.23 16.42
CA ILE A 43 -6.29 16.40 15.22
C ILE A 43 -5.07 16.86 14.42
N ARG A 44 -4.90 18.17 14.24
CA ARG A 44 -3.75 18.73 13.50
C ARG A 44 -2.44 18.38 14.17
N GLU A 45 -2.37 18.50 15.50
CA GLU A 45 -1.18 18.12 16.28
C GLU A 45 -0.88 16.62 16.14
N ALA A 46 -1.89 15.76 16.24
CA ALA A 46 -1.74 14.31 16.05
C ALA A 46 -1.28 13.96 14.63
N LEU A 47 -1.84 14.59 13.60
CA LEU A 47 -1.40 14.37 12.21
C LEU A 47 0.03 14.89 11.99
N HIS A 48 0.40 16.02 12.58
CA HIS A 48 1.76 16.54 12.49
C HIS A 48 2.77 15.60 13.16
N GLU A 49 2.43 15.01 14.31
CA GLU A 49 3.25 13.97 14.96
C GLU A 49 3.43 12.75 14.06
N LEU A 50 2.34 12.22 13.47
CA LEU A 50 2.39 11.08 12.56
C LEU A 50 3.22 11.39 11.30
N GLN A 51 3.13 12.63 10.79
CA GLN A 51 3.94 13.07 9.67
C GLN A 51 5.43 13.15 10.04
N GLY A 52 5.75 13.70 11.21
CA GLY A 52 7.13 13.75 11.73
C GLY A 52 7.75 12.35 11.93
N ARG A 53 6.93 11.34 12.17
CA ARG A 53 7.31 9.93 12.28
C ARG A 53 7.29 9.17 10.94
N GLY A 54 6.93 9.83 9.84
CA GLY A 54 6.86 9.23 8.52
C GLY A 54 5.73 8.21 8.34
N VAL A 55 4.73 8.19 9.25
CA VAL A 55 3.56 7.30 9.14
C VAL A 55 2.56 7.82 8.11
N ILE A 56 2.50 9.14 7.94
CA ILE A 56 1.68 9.81 6.95
C ILE A 56 2.48 10.87 6.21
N GLU A 57 2.03 11.25 5.03
CA GLU A 57 2.57 12.35 4.23
C GLU A 57 1.46 13.36 3.90
N THR A 58 1.81 14.64 3.83
CA THR A 58 0.89 15.70 3.43
C THR A 58 1.22 16.19 2.04
N ARG A 59 0.29 16.05 1.10
CA ARG A 59 0.42 16.55 -0.29
C ARG A 59 -0.29 17.89 -0.39
N HIS A 60 0.44 18.91 -0.81
CA HIS A 60 -0.09 20.29 -0.87
C HIS A 60 -1.39 20.38 -1.68
N GLY A 61 -2.45 20.95 -1.09
CA GLY A 61 -3.77 21.08 -1.73
C GLY A 61 -4.57 19.78 -1.85
N LYS A 62 -3.96 18.60 -1.60
CA LYS A 62 -4.62 17.29 -1.77
C LYS A 62 -5.01 16.65 -0.42
N GLY A 63 -4.32 17.00 0.68
CA GLY A 63 -4.57 16.47 2.03
C GLY A 63 -3.50 15.50 2.48
N SER A 64 -3.78 14.75 3.55
CA SER A 64 -2.85 13.77 4.14
C SER A 64 -3.17 12.36 3.63
N PHE A 65 -2.13 11.56 3.47
CA PHE A 65 -2.18 10.19 2.95
C PHE A 65 -1.35 9.28 3.87
N VAL A 66 -1.66 8.01 3.92
CA VAL A 66 -0.82 7.02 4.58
C VAL A 66 0.49 6.93 3.80
N ALA A 67 1.62 7.09 4.49
CA ALA A 67 2.93 6.98 3.84
C ALA A 67 3.17 5.56 3.32
N SER A 68 3.84 5.44 2.20
CA SER A 68 4.37 4.18 1.73
C SER A 68 5.65 3.83 2.52
N MET A 69 5.83 2.57 2.90
CA MET A 69 7.09 2.12 3.54
C MET A 69 8.28 2.11 2.57
N VAL A 70 7.96 2.14 1.29
CA VAL A 70 8.95 2.30 0.22
C VAL A 70 8.60 3.60 -0.49
N PRO A 71 9.55 4.47 -0.80
CA PRO A 71 9.31 5.72 -1.49
C PRO A 71 8.40 5.52 -2.70
N GLY A 72 7.36 6.34 -2.82
CA GLY A 72 6.45 6.31 -3.97
C GLY A 72 7.18 6.65 -5.27
N ALA A 73 6.53 6.38 -6.40
CA ALA A 73 7.08 6.72 -7.72
C ALA A 73 7.50 8.20 -7.84
N ASP A 74 6.77 9.08 -7.16
CA ASP A 74 7.04 10.53 -7.16
C ASP A 74 8.26 10.90 -6.30
N GLU A 75 8.61 10.06 -5.31
CA GLU A 75 9.81 10.24 -4.46
C GLU A 75 11.01 9.44 -4.97
N LEU A 76 10.75 8.37 -5.72
CA LEU A 76 11.71 7.64 -6.53
C LEU A 76 11.97 8.40 -7.85
N GLY A 77 12.05 9.73 -7.83
CA GLY A 77 12.43 10.48 -9.02
C GLY A 77 13.57 9.79 -9.78
N GLU A 78 13.80 10.14 -11.04
CA GLU A 78 14.82 9.56 -11.93
C GLU A 78 16.21 9.37 -11.29
N GLN A 79 16.43 9.94 -10.10
CA GLN A 79 17.69 9.89 -9.33
C GLN A 79 17.66 8.92 -8.13
N SER A 80 16.61 8.11 -7.94
CA SER A 80 16.61 7.13 -6.85
C SER A 80 17.65 6.04 -7.10
N PRO A 81 18.53 5.72 -6.12
CA PRO A 81 19.48 4.62 -6.26
C PRO A 81 18.82 3.30 -6.63
N LEU A 82 17.56 3.12 -6.20
CA LEU A 82 16.78 1.93 -6.48
C LEU A 82 16.31 1.90 -7.95
N MET A 83 15.90 3.06 -8.52
CA MET A 83 15.56 3.16 -9.94
C MET A 83 16.77 2.92 -10.83
N HIS A 84 17.96 3.41 -10.47
CA HIS A 84 19.18 3.09 -11.21
C HIS A 84 19.51 1.59 -11.28
N LEU A 85 19.11 0.80 -10.24
CA LEU A 85 19.22 -0.67 -10.32
C LEU A 85 18.31 -1.26 -11.38
N PHE A 86 17.16 -0.65 -11.68
CA PHE A 86 16.21 -1.11 -12.66
C PHE A 86 16.53 -0.64 -14.09
N GLU A 87 17.08 0.57 -14.26
CA GLU A 87 17.37 1.17 -15.57
C GLU A 87 18.52 0.49 -16.33
N GLY A 88 19.41 -0.20 -15.61
CA GLY A 88 20.61 -0.79 -16.23
C GLY A 88 20.58 -2.31 -16.44
N HIS A 89 19.65 -3.04 -15.81
CA HIS A 89 19.73 -4.48 -15.72
C HIS A 89 18.37 -5.19 -15.90
N PRO A 90 18.09 -5.75 -17.08
CA PRO A 90 16.87 -6.56 -17.33
C PRO A 90 16.66 -7.69 -16.30
N ARG A 91 17.74 -8.17 -15.68
CA ARG A 91 17.73 -9.21 -14.66
C ARG A 91 17.04 -8.77 -13.36
N THR A 92 17.10 -7.48 -13.02
CA THR A 92 16.52 -6.97 -11.76
C THR A 92 15.01 -7.18 -11.69
N LEU A 93 14.32 -7.19 -12.84
CA LEU A 93 12.89 -7.53 -12.87
C LEU A 93 12.63 -8.98 -12.44
N PHE A 94 13.49 -9.92 -12.88
CA PHE A 94 13.39 -11.32 -12.47
C PHE A 94 13.71 -11.49 -10.98
N ASP A 95 14.75 -10.80 -10.49
CA ASP A 95 15.12 -10.80 -9.07
C ASP A 95 13.97 -10.26 -8.20
N LEU A 96 13.26 -9.22 -8.68
CA LEU A 96 12.07 -8.67 -8.02
C LEU A 96 10.91 -9.67 -8.00
N LEU A 97 10.66 -10.38 -9.10
CA LEU A 97 9.63 -11.41 -9.19
C LEU A 97 9.93 -12.58 -8.25
N GLU A 98 11.21 -12.99 -8.13
CA GLU A 98 11.64 -14.02 -7.17
C GLU A 98 11.35 -13.62 -5.73
N VAL A 99 11.65 -12.39 -5.33
CA VAL A 99 11.33 -11.87 -4.00
C VAL A 99 9.82 -11.83 -3.77
N ARG A 100 9.05 -11.38 -4.77
CA ARG A 100 7.59 -11.34 -4.68
C ARG A 100 6.98 -12.72 -4.50
N GLU A 101 7.45 -13.72 -5.26
CA GLU A 101 6.98 -15.11 -5.14
C GLU A 101 7.09 -15.61 -3.70
N GLN A 102 8.23 -15.38 -3.05
CA GLN A 102 8.44 -15.78 -1.66
C GLN A 102 7.49 -15.05 -0.69
N LEU A 103 7.35 -13.75 -0.86
CA LEU A 103 6.50 -12.94 0.02
C LEU A 103 5.00 -13.22 -0.20
N GLU A 104 4.58 -13.41 -1.44
CA GLU A 104 3.18 -13.76 -1.77
C GLU A 104 2.84 -15.18 -1.28
N GLY A 105 3.76 -16.13 -1.40
CA GLY A 105 3.63 -17.46 -0.82
C GLY A 105 3.47 -17.41 0.70
N GLN A 106 4.28 -16.59 1.39
CA GLN A 106 4.15 -16.37 2.81
C GLN A 106 2.81 -15.69 3.18
N ALA A 107 2.36 -14.73 2.37
CA ALA A 107 1.07 -14.08 2.58
C ALA A 107 -0.09 -15.09 2.46
N ALA A 108 -0.07 -15.95 1.46
CA ALA A 108 -1.05 -17.01 1.27
C ALA A 108 -1.06 -18.01 2.43
N TYR A 109 0.10 -18.41 2.92
CA TYR A 109 0.23 -19.27 4.09
C TYR A 109 -0.39 -18.64 5.35
N LEU A 110 -0.10 -17.37 5.60
CA LEU A 110 -0.70 -16.64 6.73
C LEU A 110 -2.21 -16.43 6.55
N ALA A 111 -2.66 -16.11 5.33
CA ALA A 111 -4.07 -15.98 5.03
C ALA A 111 -4.84 -17.29 5.28
N ALA A 112 -4.26 -18.44 4.92
CA ALA A 112 -4.87 -19.74 5.20
C ALA A 112 -5.16 -19.97 6.69
N GLN A 113 -4.34 -19.38 7.57
CA GLN A 113 -4.48 -19.50 9.02
C GLN A 113 -5.34 -18.40 9.66
N ARG A 114 -5.33 -17.20 9.10
CA ARG A 114 -5.86 -15.99 9.75
C ARG A 114 -7.11 -15.42 9.10
N ALA A 115 -7.40 -15.82 7.83
CA ALA A 115 -8.52 -15.27 7.08
C ALA A 115 -9.85 -15.43 7.81
N THR A 116 -10.53 -14.31 8.00
CA THR A 116 -11.90 -14.28 8.52
C THR A 116 -12.91 -14.81 7.48
N ARG A 117 -14.15 -14.99 7.89
CA ARG A 117 -15.21 -15.34 6.93
C ARG A 117 -15.39 -14.29 5.85
N LEU A 118 -15.22 -13.03 6.19
CA LEU A 118 -15.31 -11.91 5.23
C LEU A 118 -14.15 -11.94 4.23
N ASP A 119 -12.94 -12.20 4.69
CA ASP A 119 -11.77 -12.28 3.81
C ASP A 119 -11.92 -13.43 2.81
N ARG A 120 -12.34 -14.61 3.26
CA ARG A 120 -12.63 -15.73 2.38
C ARG A 120 -13.69 -15.40 1.32
N HIS A 121 -14.71 -14.63 1.70
CA HIS A 121 -15.72 -14.17 0.75
C HIS A 121 -15.12 -13.21 -0.29
N ARG A 122 -14.25 -12.26 0.14
CA ARG A 122 -13.54 -11.32 -0.76
C ARG A 122 -12.63 -12.05 -1.72
N ILE A 123 -11.83 -13.00 -1.24
CA ILE A 123 -10.94 -13.82 -2.07
C ILE A 123 -11.76 -14.60 -3.10
N THR A 124 -12.83 -15.28 -2.68
CA THR A 124 -13.68 -16.06 -3.59
C THR A 124 -14.35 -15.17 -4.65
N LYS A 125 -14.81 -13.98 -4.27
CA LYS A 125 -15.39 -13.02 -5.20
C LYS A 125 -14.37 -12.54 -6.23
N ALA A 126 -13.15 -12.21 -5.80
CA ALA A 126 -12.07 -11.79 -6.69
C ALA A 126 -11.63 -12.91 -7.64
N PHE A 127 -11.55 -14.15 -7.14
CA PHE A 127 -11.23 -15.32 -7.95
C PHE A 127 -12.28 -15.57 -9.06
N ARG A 128 -13.57 -15.54 -8.71
CA ARG A 128 -14.65 -15.71 -9.70
C ARG A 128 -14.63 -14.63 -10.78
N ALA A 129 -14.30 -13.39 -10.41
CA ALA A 129 -14.17 -12.32 -11.39
C ALA A 129 -13.02 -12.58 -12.40
N LEU A 130 -12.00 -13.36 -12.02
CA LEU A 130 -10.93 -13.80 -12.91
C LEU A 130 -11.37 -14.93 -13.84
N GLU A 131 -12.13 -15.91 -13.32
CA GLU A 131 -12.59 -17.05 -14.12
C GLU A 131 -13.45 -16.65 -15.32
N ASP A 132 -14.21 -15.55 -15.17
CA ASP A 132 -15.15 -15.05 -16.20
C ASP A 132 -14.46 -14.20 -17.29
N THR A 133 -13.13 -14.02 -17.24
CA THR A 133 -12.41 -13.08 -18.10
C THR A 133 -11.15 -13.69 -18.72
N ASP A 134 -10.77 -13.19 -19.91
CA ASP A 134 -9.51 -13.56 -20.55
C ASP A 134 -8.30 -13.11 -19.68
N PRO A 135 -7.42 -14.07 -19.28
CA PRO A 135 -6.30 -13.77 -18.40
C PRO A 135 -5.34 -12.69 -18.91
N LEU A 136 -5.22 -12.54 -20.24
CA LEU A 136 -4.31 -11.56 -20.85
C LEU A 136 -4.85 -10.13 -20.85
N SER A 137 -6.17 -9.96 -20.71
CA SER A 137 -6.81 -8.64 -20.74
C SER A 137 -7.08 -8.04 -19.37
N ASN A 138 -6.78 -8.74 -18.26
CA ASN A 138 -7.28 -8.36 -16.94
C ASN A 138 -6.25 -8.32 -15.80
N ALA A 139 -5.09 -7.72 -16.05
CA ALA A 139 -4.07 -7.46 -15.02
C ALA A 139 -4.64 -6.77 -13.75
N ARG A 140 -5.74 -6.02 -13.89
CA ARG A 140 -6.41 -5.35 -12.76
C ARG A 140 -7.18 -6.33 -11.87
N LEU A 141 -7.85 -7.34 -12.45
CA LEU A 141 -8.58 -8.36 -11.70
C LEU A 141 -7.61 -9.34 -11.03
N ASP A 142 -6.58 -9.75 -11.77
CA ASP A 142 -5.48 -10.57 -11.26
C ASP A 142 -4.86 -9.90 -10.02
N HIS A 143 -4.53 -8.62 -10.15
CA HIS A 143 -4.05 -7.86 -9.00
C HIS A 143 -5.04 -7.82 -7.82
N GLY A 144 -6.33 -7.62 -8.10
CA GLY A 144 -7.37 -7.59 -7.05
C GLY A 144 -7.45 -8.91 -6.29
N PHE A 145 -7.26 -10.04 -6.96
CA PHE A 145 -7.23 -11.36 -6.35
C PHE A 145 -6.01 -11.54 -5.44
N HIS A 146 -4.81 -11.25 -5.93
CA HIS A 146 -3.59 -11.33 -5.13
C HIS A 146 -3.63 -10.40 -3.92
N LEU A 147 -4.12 -9.17 -4.09
CA LEU A 147 -4.28 -8.21 -3.00
C LEU A 147 -5.23 -8.73 -1.92
N ALA A 148 -6.36 -9.33 -2.30
CA ALA A 148 -7.30 -9.91 -1.34
C ALA A 148 -6.67 -11.02 -0.48
N ILE A 149 -5.76 -11.82 -1.05
CA ILE A 149 -5.00 -12.84 -0.31
C ILE A 149 -4.01 -12.18 0.65
N VAL A 150 -3.27 -11.17 0.18
CA VAL A 150 -2.27 -10.47 0.97
C VAL A 150 -2.91 -9.76 2.17
N GLU A 151 -4.04 -9.08 1.96
CA GLU A 151 -4.82 -8.45 3.04
C GLU A 151 -5.32 -9.47 4.06
N ALA A 152 -5.77 -10.66 3.60
CA ALA A 152 -6.24 -11.75 4.45
C ALA A 152 -5.13 -12.38 5.31
N SER A 153 -3.86 -12.09 5.04
CA SER A 153 -2.73 -12.48 5.90
C SER A 153 -2.79 -11.81 7.27
N HIS A 154 -3.52 -10.71 7.40
CA HIS A 154 -3.54 -9.85 8.60
C HIS A 154 -2.13 -9.51 9.11
N ASN A 155 -1.20 -9.33 8.17
CA ASN A 155 0.15 -8.84 8.41
C ASN A 155 0.35 -7.50 7.69
N PRO A 156 0.15 -6.36 8.36
CA PRO A 156 0.22 -5.04 7.72
C PRO A 156 1.59 -4.75 7.11
N VAL A 157 2.68 -5.23 7.69
CA VAL A 157 4.03 -5.06 7.13
C VAL A 157 4.12 -5.75 5.77
N LEU A 158 3.62 -6.98 5.67
CA LEU A 158 3.63 -7.74 4.43
C LEU A 158 2.77 -7.08 3.35
N VAL A 159 1.58 -6.56 3.73
CA VAL A 159 0.72 -5.77 2.84
C VAL A 159 1.45 -4.54 2.30
N HIS A 160 2.12 -3.78 3.16
CA HIS A 160 2.88 -2.59 2.76
C HIS A 160 4.04 -2.93 1.83
N VAL A 161 4.85 -3.91 2.16
CA VAL A 161 6.00 -4.32 1.34
C VAL A 161 5.55 -4.79 -0.04
N LEU A 162 4.56 -5.68 -0.13
CA LEU A 162 4.09 -6.21 -1.40
C LEU A 162 3.46 -5.13 -2.29
N ASN A 163 2.68 -4.20 -1.73
CA ASN A 163 2.15 -3.06 -2.48
C ASN A 163 3.27 -2.17 -3.04
N SER A 164 4.31 -1.95 -2.27
CA SER A 164 5.45 -1.14 -2.67
C SER A 164 6.26 -1.79 -3.80
N LEU A 165 6.56 -3.10 -3.67
CA LEU A 165 7.24 -3.87 -4.73
C LEU A 165 6.44 -3.88 -6.03
N LYS A 166 5.12 -3.93 -5.95
CA LYS A 166 4.25 -3.83 -7.12
C LYS A 166 4.36 -2.48 -7.82
N ASN A 167 4.31 -1.38 -7.06
CA ASN A 167 4.42 -0.04 -7.63
C ASN A 167 5.76 0.12 -8.37
N MET A 168 6.85 -0.40 -7.80
CA MET A 168 8.16 -0.44 -8.45
C MET A 168 8.12 -1.21 -9.78
N MET A 169 7.46 -2.39 -9.81
CA MET A 169 7.35 -3.19 -11.03
C MET A 169 6.58 -2.45 -12.13
N LEU A 170 5.49 -1.77 -11.80
CA LEU A 170 4.71 -0.98 -12.76
C LEU A 170 5.54 0.14 -13.38
N LEU A 171 6.35 0.84 -12.58
CA LEU A 171 7.26 1.88 -13.05
C LEU A 171 8.34 1.33 -13.98
N THR A 172 8.94 0.19 -13.63
CA THR A 172 9.97 -0.46 -14.44
C THR A 172 9.42 -0.87 -15.81
N VAL A 173 8.20 -1.43 -15.84
CA VAL A 173 7.54 -1.80 -17.11
C VAL A 173 7.22 -0.57 -17.94
N GLN A 174 6.72 0.51 -17.33
CA GLN A 174 6.43 1.76 -18.03
C GLN A 174 7.69 2.41 -18.61
N ALA A 175 8.79 2.46 -17.84
CA ALA A 175 10.06 2.97 -18.31
C ALA A 175 10.64 2.13 -19.48
N SER A 176 10.50 0.80 -19.41
CA SER A 176 10.95 -0.10 -20.48
C SER A 176 10.14 0.10 -21.78
N VAL A 177 8.82 0.30 -21.67
CA VAL A 177 7.97 0.56 -22.84
C VAL A 177 8.25 1.95 -23.44
N ALA A 178 8.49 2.97 -22.62
CA ALA A 178 8.85 4.32 -23.10
C ALA A 178 10.18 4.33 -23.88
N ASN A 179 11.14 3.50 -23.47
CA ASN A 179 12.44 3.37 -24.15
C ASN A 179 12.39 2.51 -25.43
N LEU A 180 11.29 1.80 -25.70
CA LEU A 180 11.10 1.00 -26.90
C LEU A 180 10.37 1.74 -28.03
N ASN A 181 9.85 2.95 -27.75
CA ASN A 181 9.22 3.85 -28.74
C ASN A 181 10.07 5.11 -28.87
N PRO A 182 11.07 5.16 -29.77
CA PRO A 182 11.84 6.36 -30.08
C PRO A 182 10.99 7.39 -30.86
#